data_47aa3ad3dcea91a2b11061caf740747d
#
_entry.id   47aa3ad3dcea91a2b11061caf740747d
#
_cell.length_a   1.000
_cell.length_b   1.000
_cell.length_c   1.000
_cell.angle_alpha   90.00
_cell.angle_beta   90.00
_cell.angle_gamma   90.00
#
_symmetry.space_group_name_H-M   'P 1'
#
loop_
_entity.id
_entity.type
_entity.pdbx_description
1 polymer ?
#
loop_
_entity_poly.entity_id
_entity_poly.type
_entity_poly.pdbx_seq_one_letter_code
_entity_poly.pdbx_strand_id
1 'polypeptide(L)'
;MRFLDVCRNPDADERPKHPVPYLLVVQGNHVAVRSSRVVVPLVRQVEAGPPIRDLMPVVEVDGEALVAMTPQIAGVPVSDIGPVVANVADAHHAIRRAIDVLTGDL
;
A
#
# COMPACT_ATOMS: atom_id res chain seq x y z
N MET A 1 -10.83 -5.97 -6.30
CA MET A 1 -9.92 -5.01 -5.63
C MET A 1 -10.48 -3.61 -5.75
N ARG A 2 -10.57 -2.95 -4.64
CA ARG A 2 -11.09 -1.59 -4.53
C ARG A 2 -10.05 -0.67 -3.91
N PHE A 3 -10.26 0.64 -4.05
CA PHE A 3 -9.42 1.66 -3.41
C PHE A 3 -9.28 1.37 -1.91
N LEU A 4 -8.04 1.38 -1.41
CA LEU A 4 -7.64 1.08 -0.03
C LEU A 4 -7.82 -0.37 0.41
N ASP A 5 -8.06 -1.28 -0.51
CA ASP A 5 -7.92 -2.71 -0.21
C ASP A 5 -6.46 -3.03 0.08
N VAL A 6 -6.25 -3.85 1.11
CA VAL A 6 -4.95 -4.41 1.46
C VAL A 6 -4.91 -5.84 0.93
N CYS A 7 -3.95 -6.13 0.09
CA CYS A 7 -3.80 -7.45 -0.54
C CYS A 7 -2.49 -8.09 -0.07
N ARG A 8 -2.47 -9.41 0.00
CA ARG A 8 -1.22 -10.12 0.30
C ARG A 8 -0.23 -9.90 -0.83
N ASN A 9 1.04 -9.76 -0.47
CA ASN A 9 2.12 -9.82 -1.43
C ASN A 9 2.48 -11.29 -1.64
N PRO A 10 2.27 -11.88 -2.84
CA PRO A 10 2.56 -13.31 -3.05
C PRO A 10 4.00 -13.68 -2.76
N ASP A 11 4.94 -12.78 -2.99
CA ASP A 11 6.36 -13.03 -2.71
C ASP A 11 6.61 -13.25 -1.22
N ALA A 12 5.79 -12.64 -0.36
CA ALA A 12 5.92 -12.79 1.09
C ALA A 12 5.46 -14.16 1.59
N ASP A 13 4.62 -14.86 0.84
CA ASP A 13 4.15 -16.20 1.23
C ASP A 13 5.28 -17.23 1.14
N GLU A 14 6.24 -17.02 0.24
CA GLU A 14 7.39 -17.91 0.06
C GLU A 14 8.55 -17.59 0.99
N ARG A 15 8.55 -16.39 1.59
CA ARG A 15 9.63 -15.91 2.46
C ARG A 15 9.04 -15.27 3.72
N PRO A 16 8.97 -16.01 4.84
CA PRO A 16 8.30 -15.53 6.06
C PRO A 16 8.83 -14.20 6.61
N LYS A 17 10.08 -13.85 6.31
CA LYS A 17 10.70 -12.60 6.77
C LYS A 17 10.74 -11.53 5.67
N HIS A 18 9.96 -11.68 4.62
CA HIS A 18 9.89 -10.69 3.58
C HIS A 18 9.45 -9.33 4.17
N PRO A 19 10.18 -8.24 3.87
CA PRO A 19 9.88 -6.94 4.48
C PRO A 19 8.54 -6.35 4.05
N VAL A 20 7.98 -6.78 2.92
CA VAL A 20 6.73 -6.26 2.36
C VAL A 20 5.65 -7.34 2.41
N PRO A 21 4.89 -7.44 3.51
CA PRO A 21 3.85 -8.47 3.60
C PRO A 21 2.60 -8.17 2.77
N TYR A 22 2.32 -6.90 2.50
CA TYR A 22 1.08 -6.48 1.85
C TYR A 22 1.31 -5.40 0.81
N LEU A 23 0.35 -5.30 -0.11
CA LEU A 23 0.25 -4.23 -1.10
C LEU A 23 -1.07 -3.48 -0.87
N LEU A 24 -1.01 -2.16 -0.83
CA LEU A 24 -2.18 -1.30 -0.64
C LEU A 24 -2.64 -0.78 -1.99
N VAL A 25 -3.88 -1.07 -2.38
CA VAL A 25 -4.44 -0.55 -3.63
C VAL A 25 -4.77 0.92 -3.48
N VAL A 26 -4.16 1.75 -4.32
CA VAL A 26 -4.39 3.21 -4.33
C VAL A 26 -4.96 3.69 -5.67
N GLN A 27 -5.26 2.77 -6.58
CA GLN A 27 -5.97 3.10 -7.81
C GLN A 27 -7.43 3.40 -7.48
N GLY A 28 -7.93 4.54 -8.00
CA GLY A 28 -9.33 4.92 -7.80
C GLY A 28 -10.28 3.93 -8.47
N ASN A 29 -11.43 3.70 -7.86
CA ASN A 29 -12.42 2.72 -8.35
C ASN A 29 -12.98 3.09 -9.73
N HIS A 30 -12.91 4.36 -10.12
CA HIS A 30 -13.40 4.85 -11.41
C HIS A 30 -12.42 4.59 -12.57
N VAL A 31 -11.19 4.20 -12.27
CA VAL A 31 -10.18 3.93 -13.30
C VAL A 31 -10.45 2.56 -13.92
N ALA A 32 -10.66 2.54 -15.24
CA ALA A 32 -11.14 1.35 -15.94
C ALA A 32 -10.06 0.37 -16.34
N VAL A 33 -8.83 0.56 -15.92
CA VAL A 33 -7.74 -0.39 -16.19
C VAL A 33 -7.87 -1.59 -15.25
N ARG A 34 -8.07 -2.78 -15.82
CA ARG A 34 -8.36 -3.99 -15.04
C ARG A 34 -7.21 -4.98 -14.93
N SER A 35 -6.25 -4.91 -15.85
CA SER A 35 -5.12 -5.85 -15.90
C SER A 35 -4.03 -5.54 -14.89
N SER A 36 -4.03 -4.34 -14.35
CA SER A 36 -3.06 -3.89 -13.35
C SER A 36 -3.73 -3.02 -12.31
N ARG A 37 -3.05 -2.83 -11.19
CA ARG A 37 -3.47 -1.88 -10.15
C ARG A 37 -2.27 -1.07 -9.69
N VAL A 38 -2.53 0.19 -9.41
CA VAL A 38 -1.53 1.03 -8.74
C VAL A 38 -1.57 0.71 -7.27
N VAL A 39 -0.42 0.32 -6.72
CA VAL A 39 -0.30 -0.09 -5.32
C VAL A 39 0.85 0.63 -4.64
N VAL A 40 0.76 0.69 -3.31
CA VAL A 40 1.84 1.15 -2.43
C VAL A 40 2.24 -0.02 -1.54
N PRO A 41 3.53 -0.39 -1.49
CA PRO A 41 3.98 -1.44 -0.58
C PRO A 41 3.78 -1.04 0.88
N LEU A 42 3.31 -1.98 1.68
CA LEU A 42 3.21 -1.83 3.14
C LEU A 42 4.33 -2.62 3.79
N VAL A 43 5.14 -1.94 4.59
CA VAL A 43 6.34 -2.51 5.22
C VAL A 43 6.18 -2.46 6.73
N ARG A 44 6.58 -3.53 7.44
CA ARG A 44 6.54 -3.53 8.89
C ARG A 44 7.34 -2.35 9.44
N GLN A 45 6.81 -1.67 10.42
CA GLN A 45 7.41 -0.45 10.95
C GLN A 45 8.85 -0.67 11.42
N VAL A 46 9.13 -1.82 12.00
CA VAL A 46 10.48 -2.17 12.46
C VAL A 46 11.49 -2.28 11.31
N GLU A 47 11.00 -2.62 10.12
CA GLU A 47 11.85 -2.79 8.92
C GLU A 47 12.00 -1.49 8.13
N ALA A 48 11.01 -0.61 8.23
CA ALA A 48 10.96 0.61 7.42
C ALA A 48 11.87 1.72 7.95
N GLY A 49 12.26 1.64 9.21
CA GLY A 49 12.93 2.74 9.87
C GLY A 49 11.97 3.91 10.13
N PRO A 50 12.49 5.11 10.47
CA PRO A 50 11.64 6.27 10.74
C PRO A 50 10.89 6.69 9.47
N PRO A 51 9.53 6.75 9.51
CA PRO A 51 8.78 7.17 8.33
C PRO A 51 8.92 8.68 8.10
N ILE A 52 8.93 9.06 6.82
CA ILE A 52 8.91 10.47 6.44
C ILE A 52 7.49 11.00 6.65
N ARG A 53 7.38 12.04 7.46
CA ARG A 53 6.10 12.64 7.81
C ARG A 53 5.31 13.06 6.58
N ASP A 54 4.00 12.83 6.61
CA ASP A 54 3.03 13.12 5.55
C ASP A 54 3.23 12.32 4.27
N LEU A 55 4.42 11.86 3.97
CA LEU A 55 4.73 11.07 2.77
C LEU A 55 4.54 9.58 3.00
N MET A 56 4.89 9.10 4.19
CA MET A 56 4.89 7.67 4.52
C MET A 56 4.01 7.40 5.75
N PRO A 57 2.68 7.45 5.59
CA PRO A 57 1.78 7.24 6.72
C PRO A 57 1.84 5.81 7.24
N VAL A 58 1.53 5.67 8.53
CA VAL A 58 1.39 4.36 9.17
C VAL A 58 -0.07 3.96 9.08
N VAL A 59 -0.32 2.73 8.63
CA VAL A 59 -1.64 2.12 8.62
C VAL A 59 -1.62 0.86 9.47
N GLU A 60 -2.77 0.49 10.02
CA GLU A 60 -2.88 -0.70 10.85
C GLU A 60 -3.67 -1.77 10.12
N VAL A 61 -3.10 -2.98 10.06
CA VAL A 61 -3.73 -4.15 9.46
C VAL A 61 -3.64 -5.28 10.49
N ASP A 62 -4.79 -5.78 10.94
CA ASP A 62 -4.87 -6.87 11.93
C ASP A 62 -4.03 -6.59 13.18
N GLY A 63 -4.06 -5.33 13.66
CA GLY A 63 -3.32 -4.94 14.86
C GLY A 63 -1.83 -4.66 14.63
N GLU A 64 -1.34 -4.83 13.43
CA GLU A 64 0.06 -4.57 13.10
C GLU A 64 0.21 -3.22 12.43
N ALA A 65 1.17 -2.42 12.92
CA ALA A 65 1.49 -1.12 12.33
C ALA A 65 2.40 -1.32 11.12
N LEU A 66 1.98 -0.79 9.98
CA LEU A 66 2.71 -0.89 8.71
C LEU A 66 2.93 0.50 8.14
N VAL A 67 4.09 0.71 7.54
CA VAL A 67 4.42 1.97 6.89
C VAL A 67 4.08 1.86 5.40
N ALA A 68 3.29 2.82 4.91
CA ALA A 68 2.99 2.92 3.48
C ALA A 68 4.18 3.57 2.78
N MET A 69 4.86 2.79 1.96
CA MET A 69 6.07 3.23 1.23
C MET A 69 5.65 3.97 -0.04
N THR A 70 5.03 5.11 0.13
CA THR A 70 4.48 5.91 -0.98
C THR A 70 5.50 6.21 -2.09
N PRO A 71 6.79 6.49 -1.79
CA PRO A 71 7.78 6.69 -2.85
C PRO A 71 7.97 5.47 -3.77
N GLN A 72 7.53 4.29 -3.35
CA GLN A 72 7.63 3.05 -4.13
C GLN A 72 6.31 2.70 -4.82
N ILE A 73 5.40 3.64 -4.95
CA ILE A 73 4.14 3.47 -5.67
C ILE A 73 4.41 2.95 -7.09
N ALA A 74 3.65 1.95 -7.52
CA ALA A 74 3.87 1.31 -8.80
C ALA A 74 2.62 0.65 -9.34
N GLY A 75 2.55 0.54 -10.67
CA GLY A 75 1.56 -0.30 -11.32
C GLY A 75 2.03 -1.75 -11.30
N VAL A 76 1.18 -2.64 -10.84
CA VAL A 76 1.48 -4.07 -10.68
C VAL A 76 0.42 -4.89 -11.40
N PRO A 77 0.80 -5.90 -12.21
CA PRO A 77 -0.17 -6.79 -12.83
C PRO A 77 -1.03 -7.47 -11.76
N VAL A 78 -2.33 -7.61 -12.04
CA VAL A 78 -3.26 -8.24 -11.10
C VAL A 78 -2.80 -9.65 -10.73
N SER A 79 -2.16 -10.36 -11.66
CA SER A 79 -1.62 -11.70 -11.40
C SER A 79 -0.53 -11.73 -10.33
N ASP A 80 0.10 -10.58 -10.06
CA ASP A 80 1.15 -10.46 -9.04
C ASP A 80 0.63 -9.88 -7.72
N ILE A 81 -0.69 -9.77 -7.58
CA ILE A 81 -1.34 -9.28 -6.36
C ILE A 81 -2.15 -10.42 -5.76
N GLY A 82 -1.92 -10.69 -4.50
CA GLY A 82 -2.63 -11.75 -3.79
C GLY A 82 -4.05 -11.34 -3.37
N PRO A 83 -4.70 -12.19 -2.58
CA PRO A 83 -6.08 -11.92 -2.16
C PRO A 83 -6.19 -10.71 -1.25
N VAL A 84 -7.37 -10.09 -1.28
CA VAL A 84 -7.73 -9.00 -0.37
C VAL A 84 -7.89 -9.56 1.04
N VAL A 85 -7.21 -8.96 2.01
CA VAL A 85 -7.29 -9.39 3.42
C VAL A 85 -7.89 -8.33 4.33
N ALA A 86 -7.94 -7.08 3.90
CA ALA A 86 -8.48 -5.98 4.69
C ALA A 86 -8.82 -4.79 3.79
N ASN A 87 -9.51 -3.81 4.34
CA ASN A 87 -9.67 -2.51 3.72
C ASN A 87 -9.40 -1.44 4.77
N VAL A 88 -8.56 -0.46 4.45
CA VAL A 88 -8.15 0.59 5.39
C VAL A 88 -8.79 1.93 5.03
N ALA A 89 -10.11 1.95 4.86
CA ALA A 89 -10.85 3.16 4.51
C ALA A 89 -10.60 4.32 5.48
N ASP A 90 -10.31 4.02 6.74
CA ASP A 90 -9.99 5.03 7.75
C ASP A 90 -8.71 5.81 7.43
N ALA A 91 -7.83 5.25 6.62
CA ALA A 91 -6.58 5.88 6.21
C ALA A 91 -6.75 6.77 4.96
N HIS A 92 -7.96 6.97 4.48
CA HIS A 92 -8.25 7.68 3.23
C HIS A 92 -7.54 9.02 3.12
N HIS A 93 -7.70 9.88 4.12
CA HIS A 93 -7.09 11.22 4.08
C HIS A 93 -5.57 11.16 4.14
N ALA A 94 -5.02 10.28 4.98
CA ALA A 94 -3.57 10.16 5.12
C ALA A 94 -2.92 9.64 3.83
N ILE A 95 -3.55 8.68 3.18
CA ILE A 95 -3.04 8.11 1.92
C ILE A 95 -3.14 9.13 0.79
N ARG A 96 -4.28 9.83 0.66
CA ARG A 96 -4.40 10.87 -0.37
C ARG A 96 -3.39 11.97 -0.16
N ARG A 97 -3.20 12.40 1.08
CA ARG A 97 -2.19 13.43 1.38
C ARG A 97 -0.79 12.94 1.01
N ALA A 98 -0.46 11.68 1.30
CA ALA A 98 0.85 11.13 0.96
C ALA A 98 1.10 11.15 -0.55
N ILE A 99 0.10 10.79 -1.35
CA ILE A 99 0.20 10.83 -2.80
C ILE A 99 0.35 12.27 -3.29
N ASP A 100 -0.39 13.20 -2.71
CA ASP A 100 -0.28 14.62 -3.04
C ASP A 100 1.10 15.17 -2.70
N VAL A 101 1.68 14.78 -1.58
CA VAL A 101 3.04 15.17 -1.20
C VAL A 101 4.05 14.61 -2.18
N LEU A 102 3.87 13.35 -2.60
CA LEU A 102 4.78 12.69 -3.53
C LEU A 102 4.76 13.36 -4.91
N THR A 103 3.58 13.71 -5.39
CA THR A 103 3.37 14.17 -6.77
C THR A 103 3.07 15.65 -6.88
N GLY A 104 2.79 16.30 -5.77
CA GLY A 104 2.32 17.67 -5.74
C GLY A 104 3.43 18.67 -5.93
N ASP A 105 2.97 19.83 -6.26
CA ASP A 105 3.74 21.02 -6.52
C ASP A 105 3.65 21.89 -5.27
N LEU A 106 4.43 21.58 -4.33
CA LEU A 106 4.41 22.29 -3.05
C LEU A 106 5.17 23.61 -3.10
#